data_a07f8d9f54f3477835d6bf983d965056
#
_entry.id   a07f8d9f54f3477835d6bf983d965056
#
_cell.length_a   1.000
_cell.length_b   1.000
_cell.length_c   1.000
_cell.angle_alpha   90.00
_cell.angle_beta   90.00
_cell.angle_gamma   90.00
#
_symmetry.space_group_name_H-M   'P 1'
#
loop_
_entity.id
_entity.type
_entity.pdbx_description
1 polymer ?
#
loop_
_entity_poly.entity_id
_entity_poly.type
_entity_poly.pdbx_seq_one_letter_code
_entity_poly.pdbx_strand_id
1 'polypeptide(L)'
;MIIETERLYLRPIAQTDLESVWAIYGDPQTHLFNPAGPYPDIAYAQAKLTSWLAEWSRNGFGNWAISLRSAPAEVIGCGGLSRRKVDETRNINLGYRFSTEVWGQGLATELAFAALDYGFEQLKLAEISATVRENHLASRRVLEKVGMLQVGSLAEEGHKIGSAVYTIVAERHRTMR
;
A
#
# COMPACT_ATOMS: atom_id res chain seq x y z
N MET A 1 1.84 16.90 -6.43
CA MET A 1 1.47 15.89 -7.44
C MET A 1 0.19 15.20 -6.99
N ILE A 2 -0.80 15.16 -7.85
CA ILE A 2 -2.12 14.56 -7.57
C ILE A 2 -2.42 13.58 -8.68
N ILE A 3 -2.94 12.40 -8.32
CA ILE A 3 -3.38 11.40 -9.27
C ILE A 3 -4.87 11.15 -9.03
N GLU A 4 -5.65 11.17 -10.09
CA GLU A 4 -7.07 10.85 -10.04
C GLU A 4 -7.32 9.58 -10.85
N THR A 5 -8.12 8.69 -10.28
CA THR A 5 -8.62 7.51 -10.98
C THR A 5 -10.13 7.66 -11.16
N GLU A 6 -10.82 6.61 -11.56
CA GLU A 6 -12.27 6.68 -11.72
C GLU A 6 -12.98 7.16 -10.45
N ARG A 7 -12.59 6.63 -9.28
CA ARG A 7 -13.24 6.96 -8.01
C ARG A 7 -12.31 7.59 -6.98
N LEU A 8 -10.99 7.49 -7.16
CA LEU A 8 -10.01 7.87 -6.14
C LEU A 8 -9.28 9.18 -6.47
N TYR A 9 -8.90 9.85 -5.41
CA TYR A 9 -8.08 11.05 -5.41
C TYR A 9 -6.86 10.75 -4.53
N LEU A 10 -5.68 10.78 -5.14
CA LEU A 10 -4.43 10.39 -4.49
C LEU A 10 -3.50 11.60 -4.41
N ARG A 11 -3.03 11.90 -3.22
CA ARG A 11 -2.03 12.96 -3.02
C ARG A 11 -0.95 12.51 -2.05
N PRO A 12 0.24 13.12 -2.07
CA PRO A 12 1.26 12.80 -1.08
C PRO A 12 0.71 12.98 0.34
N ILE A 13 1.05 12.04 1.23
CA ILE A 13 0.69 12.13 2.64
C ILE A 13 1.26 13.43 3.24
N ALA A 14 0.57 14.04 4.20
CA ALA A 14 0.98 15.28 4.82
C ALA A 14 0.85 15.19 6.35
N GLN A 15 1.53 16.10 7.06
CA GLN A 15 1.45 16.13 8.53
C GLN A 15 0.02 16.29 9.02
N THR A 16 -0.81 17.02 8.28
CA THR A 16 -2.22 17.25 8.61
C THR A 16 -3.07 15.97 8.54
N ASP A 17 -2.51 14.87 8.04
CA ASP A 17 -3.20 13.58 7.94
C ASP A 17 -3.02 12.69 9.18
N LEU A 18 -2.36 13.19 10.24
CA LEU A 18 -2.06 12.38 11.43
C LEU A 18 -3.30 11.71 12.02
N GLU A 19 -4.39 12.45 12.19
CA GLU A 19 -5.60 11.90 12.78
C GLU A 19 -6.20 10.80 11.92
N SER A 20 -6.17 10.95 10.60
CA SER A 20 -6.65 9.94 9.67
C SER A 20 -5.76 8.69 9.70
N VAL A 21 -4.45 8.86 9.74
CA VAL A 21 -3.51 7.74 9.89
C VAL A 21 -3.78 6.98 11.17
N TRP A 22 -3.95 7.70 12.28
CA TRP A 22 -4.27 7.09 13.57
C TRP A 22 -5.61 6.34 13.52
N ALA A 23 -6.64 6.96 12.95
CA ALA A 23 -7.96 6.34 12.87
C ALA A 23 -7.93 5.02 12.07
N ILE A 24 -7.16 4.96 11.00
CA ILE A 24 -7.08 3.77 10.14
C ILE A 24 -6.16 2.72 10.74
N TYR A 25 -4.92 3.09 11.08
CA TYR A 25 -3.89 2.15 11.53
C TYR A 25 -4.01 1.78 13.01
N GLY A 26 -4.76 2.57 13.78
CA GLY A 26 -5.08 2.26 15.17
C GLY A 26 -6.32 1.36 15.31
N ASP A 27 -7.07 1.16 14.24
CA ASP A 27 -8.25 0.30 14.24
C ASP A 27 -7.83 -1.18 14.19
N PRO A 28 -8.16 -1.99 15.22
CA PRO A 28 -7.79 -3.41 15.23
C PRO A 28 -8.30 -4.18 14.01
N GLN A 29 -9.44 -3.78 13.44
CA GLN A 29 -10.02 -4.46 12.28
C GLN A 29 -9.13 -4.35 11.05
N THR A 30 -8.33 -3.30 10.92
CA THR A 30 -7.41 -3.14 9.80
C THR A 30 -6.14 -3.97 9.97
N HIS A 31 -5.94 -4.65 11.10
CA HIS A 31 -4.73 -5.40 11.42
C HIS A 31 -4.99 -6.88 11.74
N LEU A 32 -6.13 -7.43 11.30
CA LEU A 32 -6.50 -8.83 11.61
C LEU A 32 -5.45 -9.84 11.13
N PHE A 33 -4.71 -9.52 10.07
CA PHE A 33 -3.67 -10.39 9.51
C PHE A 33 -2.25 -9.91 9.81
N ASN A 34 -2.12 -8.82 10.54
CA ASN A 34 -0.82 -8.23 10.85
C ASN A 34 -0.37 -8.68 12.25
N PRO A 35 0.71 -9.48 12.36
CA PRO A 35 1.19 -9.96 13.65
C PRO A 35 1.67 -8.85 14.58
N ALA A 36 2.08 -7.69 14.04
CA ALA A 36 2.46 -6.54 14.86
C ALA A 36 1.26 -5.85 15.52
N GLY A 37 0.04 -6.12 15.00
CA GLY A 37 -1.19 -5.54 15.54
C GLY A 37 -1.39 -4.08 15.17
N PRO A 38 -2.47 -3.45 15.69
CA PRO A 38 -2.75 -2.05 15.41
C PRO A 38 -1.72 -1.12 16.08
N TYR A 39 -1.62 0.12 15.59
CA TYR A 39 -0.77 1.11 16.24
C TYR A 39 -1.28 1.33 17.68
N PRO A 40 -0.39 1.31 18.68
CA PRO A 40 -0.81 1.35 20.08
C PRO A 40 -1.32 2.71 20.53
N ASP A 41 -0.82 3.80 19.92
CA ASP A 41 -1.19 5.16 20.30
C ASP A 41 -0.90 6.14 19.16
N ILE A 42 -1.33 7.38 19.32
CA ILE A 42 -1.15 8.41 18.31
C ILE A 42 0.33 8.82 18.15
N ALA A 43 1.12 8.68 19.20
CA ALA A 43 2.56 8.96 19.13
C ALA A 43 3.27 7.99 18.18
N TYR A 44 2.85 6.74 18.17
CA TYR A 44 3.36 5.75 17.22
C TYR A 44 2.96 6.12 15.78
N ALA A 45 1.70 6.55 15.60
CA ALA A 45 1.22 7.00 14.29
C ALA A 45 2.04 8.21 13.82
N GLN A 46 2.37 9.16 14.71
CA GLN A 46 3.19 10.31 14.37
C GLN A 46 4.60 9.89 13.93
N ALA A 47 5.20 8.93 14.62
CA ALA A 47 6.52 8.44 14.24
C ALA A 47 6.52 7.81 12.85
N LYS A 48 5.48 7.04 12.55
CA LYS A 48 5.31 6.44 11.22
C LYS A 48 5.09 7.51 10.14
N LEU A 49 4.23 8.47 10.43
CA LEU A 49 3.96 9.57 9.49
C LEU A 49 5.24 10.37 9.20
N THR A 50 6.02 10.66 10.22
CA THR A 50 7.31 11.36 10.07
C THR A 50 8.23 10.57 9.12
N SER A 51 8.29 9.25 9.29
CA SER A 51 9.06 8.37 8.42
C SER A 51 8.56 8.43 6.97
N TRP A 52 7.24 8.42 6.76
CA TRP A 52 6.65 8.48 5.40
C TRP A 52 6.94 9.84 4.74
N LEU A 53 6.87 10.93 5.49
CA LEU A 53 7.22 12.26 4.98
C LEU A 53 8.69 12.31 4.55
N ALA A 54 9.58 11.71 5.33
CA ALA A 54 10.99 11.63 5.01
C ALA A 54 11.24 10.79 3.74
N GLU A 55 10.46 9.72 3.52
CA GLU A 55 10.54 8.93 2.30
C GLU A 55 10.23 9.77 1.06
N TRP A 56 9.16 10.57 1.11
CA TRP A 56 8.81 11.48 0.02
C TRP A 56 9.97 12.44 -0.30
N SER A 57 10.58 13.03 0.74
CA SER A 57 11.71 13.96 0.56
C SER A 57 12.93 13.26 -0.03
N ARG A 58 13.18 12.03 0.40
CA ARG A 58 14.38 11.29 0.00
C ARG A 58 14.25 10.64 -1.37
N ASN A 59 13.08 10.07 -1.67
CA ASN A 59 12.88 9.23 -2.85
C ASN A 59 12.04 9.89 -3.96
N GLY A 60 11.32 10.96 -3.66
CA GLY A 60 10.41 11.59 -4.61
C GLY A 60 9.09 10.84 -4.81
N PHE A 61 8.87 9.79 -4.03
CA PHE A 61 7.61 9.04 -3.99
C PHE A 61 7.46 8.37 -2.61
N GLY A 62 6.26 7.90 -2.32
CA GLY A 62 5.94 7.28 -1.04
C GLY A 62 4.44 7.07 -0.90
N ASN A 63 3.98 6.97 0.34
CA ASN A 63 2.56 6.77 0.62
C ASN A 63 1.72 7.97 0.22
N TRP A 64 0.59 7.70 -0.41
CA TRP A 64 -0.46 8.68 -0.66
C TRP A 64 -1.46 8.69 0.47
N ALA A 65 -2.07 9.85 0.69
CA ALA A 65 -3.37 9.94 1.35
C ALA A 65 -4.42 9.69 0.27
N ILE A 66 -5.32 8.76 0.52
CA ILE A 66 -6.30 8.28 -0.45
C ILE A 66 -7.68 8.76 -0.04
N SER A 67 -8.39 9.40 -0.95
CA SER A 67 -9.77 9.86 -0.75
C SER A 67 -10.62 9.46 -1.94
N LEU A 68 -11.94 9.50 -1.79
CA LEU A 68 -12.83 9.42 -2.94
C LEU A 68 -12.82 10.77 -3.65
N ARG A 69 -12.92 10.78 -4.97
CA ARG A 69 -13.03 12.03 -5.74
C ARG A 69 -14.25 12.84 -5.32
N SER A 70 -15.32 12.16 -4.91
CA SER A 70 -16.55 12.79 -4.43
C SER A 70 -16.40 13.43 -3.04
N ALA A 71 -15.36 13.09 -2.28
CA ALA A 71 -15.11 13.62 -0.95
C ALA A 71 -13.60 13.75 -0.70
N PRO A 72 -12.89 14.64 -1.42
CA PRO A 72 -11.42 14.69 -1.41
C PRO A 72 -10.83 15.12 -0.07
N ALA A 73 -11.62 15.74 0.81
CA ALA A 73 -11.16 16.13 2.13
C ALA A 73 -11.17 14.98 3.15
N GLU A 74 -11.82 13.86 2.83
CA GLU A 74 -11.93 12.71 3.73
C GLU A 74 -10.95 11.62 3.35
N VAL A 75 -9.92 11.41 4.15
CA VAL A 75 -8.94 10.35 3.90
C VAL A 75 -9.53 9.01 4.32
N ILE A 76 -9.68 8.11 3.37
CA ILE A 76 -10.24 6.77 3.58
C ILE A 76 -9.18 5.66 3.57
N GLY A 77 -7.95 6.00 3.26
CA GLY A 77 -6.86 5.03 3.21
C GLY A 77 -5.52 5.70 3.00
N CYS A 78 -4.49 4.89 3.15
CA CYS A 78 -3.12 5.28 2.84
C CYS A 78 -2.48 4.14 2.07
N GLY A 79 -1.57 4.46 1.18
CA GLY A 79 -0.86 3.43 0.43
C GLY A 79 -0.13 4.00 -0.77
N GLY A 80 0.55 3.13 -1.47
CA GLY A 80 1.33 3.49 -2.64
C GLY A 80 2.59 2.65 -2.73
N LEU A 81 3.62 3.22 -3.34
CA LEU A 81 4.91 2.58 -3.49
C LEU A 81 5.89 3.12 -2.45
N SER A 82 6.72 2.25 -1.92
CA SER A 82 7.79 2.66 -1.01
C SER A 82 9.08 1.93 -1.38
N ARG A 83 10.20 2.59 -1.13
CA ARG A 83 11.52 1.96 -1.27
C ARG A 83 11.78 1.22 0.03
N ARG A 84 11.54 -0.08 -0.01
CA ARG A 84 11.63 -0.94 1.15
C ARG A 84 12.11 -2.32 0.70
N LYS A 85 13.08 -2.89 1.41
CA LYS A 85 13.57 -4.23 1.10
C LYS A 85 12.43 -5.25 1.27
N VAL A 86 12.11 -5.94 0.19
CA VAL A 86 11.10 -7.01 0.17
C VAL A 86 11.81 -8.35 0.37
N ASP A 87 12.86 -8.60 -0.42
CA ASP A 87 13.75 -9.74 -0.27
C ASP A 87 15.18 -9.34 -0.73
N GLU A 88 16.07 -10.30 -0.95
CA GLU A 88 17.47 -10.01 -1.29
C GLU A 88 17.65 -9.16 -2.55
N THR A 89 16.71 -9.23 -3.49
CA THR A 89 16.85 -8.54 -4.79
C THR A 89 15.76 -7.51 -5.05
N ARG A 90 14.68 -7.48 -4.27
CA ARG A 90 13.50 -6.65 -4.50
C ARG A 90 13.37 -5.60 -3.41
N ASN A 91 13.24 -4.34 -3.82
CA ASN A 91 13.24 -3.21 -2.89
C ASN A 91 12.18 -2.14 -3.17
N ILE A 92 11.22 -2.41 -4.05
CA ILE A 92 10.07 -1.52 -4.26
C ILE A 92 8.82 -2.28 -3.86
N ASN A 93 8.13 -1.75 -2.86
CA ASN A 93 6.97 -2.40 -2.26
C ASN A 93 5.69 -1.62 -2.52
N LEU A 94 4.67 -2.33 -2.99
CA LEU A 94 3.30 -1.82 -3.06
C LEU A 94 2.59 -2.20 -1.75
N GLY A 95 2.04 -1.21 -1.07
CA GLY A 95 1.26 -1.44 0.15
C GLY A 95 0.09 -0.49 0.25
N TYR A 96 -0.92 -0.86 1.00
CA TYR A 96 -2.11 -0.03 1.22
C TYR A 96 -2.87 -0.51 2.45
N ARG A 97 -3.65 0.41 3.01
CA ARG A 97 -4.58 0.11 4.10
C ARG A 97 -5.74 1.06 4.02
N PHE A 98 -6.96 0.52 4.04
CA PHE A 98 -8.19 1.29 3.95
C PHE A 98 -8.99 1.20 5.24
N SER A 99 -9.73 2.28 5.53
CA SER A 99 -10.77 2.27 6.56
C SER A 99 -11.78 1.17 6.27
N THR A 100 -12.25 0.49 7.33
CA THR A 100 -13.22 -0.59 7.20
C THR A 100 -14.52 -0.15 6.53
N GLU A 101 -14.88 1.12 6.66
CA GLU A 101 -16.09 1.71 6.09
C GLU A 101 -16.18 1.58 4.57
N VAL A 102 -15.03 1.47 3.90
CA VAL A 102 -14.98 1.41 2.44
C VAL A 102 -14.57 0.05 1.90
N TRP A 103 -14.48 -0.95 2.74
CA TRP A 103 -14.13 -2.31 2.32
C TRP A 103 -15.21 -2.90 1.40
N GLY A 104 -14.80 -3.84 0.55
CA GLY A 104 -15.72 -4.58 -0.32
C GLY A 104 -16.18 -3.83 -1.56
N GLN A 105 -15.55 -2.70 -1.88
CA GLN A 105 -15.95 -1.85 -3.01
C GLN A 105 -14.97 -1.86 -4.18
N GLY A 106 -13.91 -2.66 -4.09
CA GLY A 106 -12.89 -2.73 -5.15
C GLY A 106 -11.88 -1.58 -5.17
N LEU A 107 -11.85 -0.76 -4.11
CA LEU A 107 -10.96 0.40 -4.06
C LEU A 107 -9.49 0.01 -3.96
N ALA A 108 -9.18 -1.08 -3.27
CA ALA A 108 -7.80 -1.56 -3.17
C ALA A 108 -7.25 -1.98 -4.54
N THR A 109 -8.07 -2.63 -5.35
CA THR A 109 -7.70 -2.99 -6.73
C THR A 109 -7.46 -1.75 -7.57
N GLU A 110 -8.34 -0.75 -7.46
CA GLU A 110 -8.20 0.51 -8.19
C GLU A 110 -6.93 1.25 -7.78
N LEU A 111 -6.63 1.31 -6.48
CA LEU A 111 -5.41 1.89 -5.94
C LEU A 111 -4.17 1.14 -6.46
N ALA A 112 -4.21 -0.18 -6.43
CA ALA A 112 -3.08 -1.00 -6.86
C ALA A 112 -2.76 -0.76 -8.36
N PHE A 113 -3.77 -0.71 -9.22
CA PHE A 113 -3.55 -0.37 -10.63
C PHE A 113 -2.93 1.02 -10.78
N ALA A 114 -3.43 2.02 -10.05
CA ALA A 114 -2.88 3.38 -10.11
C ALA A 114 -1.42 3.41 -9.66
N ALA A 115 -1.08 2.67 -8.62
CA ALA A 115 0.29 2.59 -8.12
C ALA A 115 1.22 1.93 -9.14
N LEU A 116 0.78 0.86 -9.79
CA LEU A 116 1.57 0.20 -10.83
C LEU A 116 1.76 1.11 -12.05
N ASP A 117 0.68 1.77 -12.51
CA ASP A 117 0.77 2.74 -13.62
C ASP A 117 1.79 3.84 -13.28
N TYR A 118 1.69 4.42 -12.08
CA TYR A 118 2.61 5.46 -11.62
C TYR A 118 4.05 4.97 -11.58
N GLY A 119 4.25 3.79 -11.00
CA GLY A 119 5.59 3.21 -10.86
C GLY A 119 6.26 2.92 -12.20
N PHE A 120 5.53 2.35 -13.12
CA PHE A 120 6.10 1.99 -14.42
C PHE A 120 6.16 3.16 -15.39
N GLU A 121 5.15 4.02 -15.41
CA GLU A 121 5.07 5.12 -16.39
C GLU A 121 5.80 6.38 -15.94
N GLN A 122 5.66 6.77 -14.67
CA GLN A 122 6.27 8.01 -14.16
C GLN A 122 7.64 7.75 -13.54
N LEU A 123 7.78 6.74 -12.71
CA LEU A 123 9.04 6.44 -12.03
C LEU A 123 9.98 5.58 -12.87
N LYS A 124 9.49 5.00 -13.97
CA LYS A 124 10.28 4.14 -14.87
C LYS A 124 10.91 2.95 -14.16
N LEU A 125 10.20 2.39 -13.19
CA LEU A 125 10.67 1.22 -12.47
C LEU A 125 10.65 -0.01 -13.37
N ALA A 126 11.54 -0.96 -13.10
CA ALA A 126 11.59 -2.23 -13.84
C ALA A 126 10.67 -3.29 -13.23
N GLU A 127 10.54 -3.27 -11.90
CA GLU A 127 9.80 -4.28 -11.16
C GLU A 127 9.19 -3.66 -9.91
N ILE A 128 7.98 -4.11 -9.55
CA ILE A 128 7.31 -3.72 -8.31
C ILE A 128 6.87 -5.00 -7.61
N SER A 129 7.07 -5.05 -6.30
CA SER A 129 6.76 -6.22 -5.48
C SER A 129 5.77 -5.87 -4.38
N ALA A 130 5.24 -6.87 -3.73
CA ALA A 130 4.37 -6.72 -2.57
C ALA A 130 4.49 -7.96 -1.69
N THR A 131 4.36 -7.76 -0.39
CA THR A 131 4.24 -8.86 0.55
C THR A 131 2.85 -8.85 1.14
N VAL A 132 2.29 -10.03 1.36
CA VAL A 132 0.97 -10.20 1.96
C VAL A 132 0.98 -11.46 2.82
N ARG A 133 0.32 -11.43 3.98
CA ARG A 133 0.20 -12.64 4.81
C ARG A 133 -0.48 -13.73 4.00
N GLU A 134 0.04 -14.94 4.10
CA GLU A 134 -0.45 -16.08 3.29
C GLU A 134 -1.95 -16.36 3.49
N ASN A 135 -2.47 -16.09 4.68
CA ASN A 135 -3.89 -16.29 5.00
C ASN A 135 -4.78 -15.08 4.69
N HIS A 136 -4.22 -13.97 4.22
CA HIS A 136 -5.00 -12.78 3.86
C HIS A 136 -5.49 -12.91 2.41
N LEU A 137 -6.51 -13.74 2.21
CA LEU A 137 -6.97 -14.12 0.87
C LEU A 137 -7.52 -12.94 0.06
N ALA A 138 -8.22 -12.01 0.71
CA ALA A 138 -8.76 -10.83 0.03
C ALA A 138 -7.64 -9.98 -0.59
N SER A 139 -6.56 -9.73 0.15
CA SER A 139 -5.44 -8.95 -0.34
C SER A 139 -4.67 -9.70 -1.44
N ARG A 140 -4.52 -11.02 -1.29
CA ARG A 140 -3.89 -11.85 -2.33
C ARG A 140 -4.66 -11.75 -3.65
N ARG A 141 -6.00 -11.77 -3.57
CA ARG A 141 -6.84 -11.61 -4.77
C ARG A 141 -6.65 -10.25 -5.44
N VAL A 142 -6.47 -9.19 -4.66
CA VAL A 142 -6.18 -7.86 -5.22
C VAL A 142 -4.89 -7.91 -6.04
N LEU A 143 -3.82 -8.46 -5.46
CA LEU A 143 -2.54 -8.54 -6.15
C LEU A 143 -2.62 -9.38 -7.42
N GLU A 144 -3.34 -10.49 -7.38
CA GLU A 144 -3.55 -11.36 -8.55
C GLU A 144 -4.36 -10.66 -9.63
N LYS A 145 -5.40 -9.90 -9.26
CA LYS A 145 -6.23 -9.15 -10.22
C LYS A 145 -5.45 -8.10 -10.99
N VAL A 146 -4.46 -7.48 -10.36
CA VAL A 146 -3.65 -6.47 -11.05
C VAL A 146 -2.46 -7.07 -11.80
N GLY A 147 -2.38 -8.40 -11.84
CA GLY A 147 -1.39 -9.11 -12.65
C GLY A 147 -0.12 -9.52 -11.94
N MET A 148 -0.03 -9.32 -10.62
CA MET A 148 1.13 -9.74 -9.86
C MET A 148 1.15 -11.26 -9.70
N LEU A 149 2.34 -11.84 -9.70
CA LEU A 149 2.54 -13.27 -9.58
C LEU A 149 3.33 -13.58 -8.31
N GLN A 150 2.92 -14.63 -7.61
CA GLN A 150 3.66 -15.08 -6.44
C GLN A 150 4.98 -15.70 -6.88
N VAL A 151 6.08 -15.20 -6.30
CA VAL A 151 7.44 -15.65 -6.63
C VAL A 151 8.13 -16.29 -5.44
N GLY A 152 7.54 -16.25 -4.26
CA GLY A 152 8.16 -16.85 -3.09
C GLY A 152 7.35 -16.64 -1.83
N SER A 153 7.94 -17.00 -0.72
CA SER A 153 7.36 -16.85 0.61
C SER A 153 8.47 -16.46 1.58
N LEU A 154 8.13 -15.66 2.58
CA LEU A 154 9.04 -15.27 3.65
C LEU A 154 8.52 -15.86 4.96
N ALA A 155 9.40 -16.55 5.69
CA ALA A 155 9.07 -16.99 7.03
C ALA A 155 9.12 -15.77 7.97
N GLU A 156 8.11 -15.66 8.82
CA GLU A 156 8.06 -14.61 9.84
C GLU A 156 8.53 -15.21 11.17
N GLU A 157 9.64 -14.73 11.68
CA GLU A 157 10.21 -15.25 12.93
C GLU A 157 9.19 -15.12 14.06
N GLY A 158 8.96 -16.23 14.78
CA GLY A 158 8.00 -16.28 15.87
C GLY A 158 6.55 -16.41 15.44
N HIS A 159 6.26 -16.55 14.14
CA HIS A 159 4.91 -16.68 13.61
C HIS A 159 4.77 -17.98 12.79
N LYS A 160 3.60 -18.64 12.91
CA LYS A 160 3.31 -19.88 12.18
C LYS A 160 3.02 -19.62 10.70
N ILE A 161 2.46 -18.45 10.40
CA ILE A 161 2.07 -18.06 9.05
C ILE A 161 3.04 -17.02 8.54
N GLY A 162 3.64 -17.29 7.39
CA GLY A 162 4.55 -16.38 6.72
C GLY A 162 3.84 -15.43 5.76
N SER A 163 4.61 -14.74 4.95
CA SER A 163 4.13 -13.84 3.93
C SER A 163 4.43 -14.39 2.55
N ALA A 164 3.48 -14.24 1.63
CA ALA A 164 3.69 -14.48 0.21
C ALA A 164 4.34 -13.25 -0.41
N VAL A 165 5.28 -13.47 -1.32
CA VAL A 165 5.94 -12.41 -2.08
C VAL A 165 5.38 -12.43 -3.49
N TYR A 166 4.84 -11.30 -3.93
CA TYR A 166 4.32 -11.08 -5.28
C TYR A 166 5.18 -10.08 -6.01
N THR A 167 5.24 -10.20 -7.32
CA THR A 167 5.96 -9.23 -8.15
C THR A 167 5.32 -9.08 -9.52
N ILE A 168 5.60 -7.95 -10.17
CA ILE A 168 5.24 -7.72 -11.56
C ILE A 168 6.34 -6.88 -12.21
N VAL A 169 6.72 -7.24 -13.43
CA VAL A 169 7.67 -6.47 -14.24
C VAL A 169 6.92 -5.54 -15.18
N ALA A 170 7.58 -4.48 -15.62
CA ALA A 170 6.98 -3.44 -16.47
C ALA A 170 6.34 -4.02 -17.73
N GLU A 171 7.01 -4.98 -18.38
CA GLU A 171 6.51 -5.57 -19.62
C GLU A 171 5.16 -6.28 -19.41
N ARG A 172 5.05 -7.05 -18.32
CA ARG A 172 3.80 -7.73 -17.99
C ARG A 172 2.67 -6.75 -17.70
N HIS A 173 2.98 -5.66 -16.99
CA HIS A 173 1.98 -4.64 -16.68
C HIS A 173 1.40 -4.02 -17.95
N ARG A 174 2.24 -3.76 -18.95
CA ARG A 174 1.78 -3.24 -20.24
C ARG A 174 0.77 -4.15 -20.91
N THR A 175 0.91 -5.47 -20.75
CA THR A 175 -0.05 -6.43 -21.32
C THR A 175 -1.36 -6.52 -20.55
N MET A 176 -1.37 -6.08 -19.29
CA MET A 176 -2.54 -6.10 -18.42
C MET A 176 -3.43 -4.85 -18.57
N ARG A 177 -2.91 -3.78 -19.23
CA ARG A 177 -3.60 -2.48 -19.31
C ARG A 177 -4.17 -2.17 -20.69
#